data_d73f7d7d0e9597475daa9d0285876943
#
_entry.id   d73f7d7d0e9597475daa9d0285876943
#
_cell.length_a   1.000
_cell.length_b   1.000
_cell.length_c   1.000
_cell.angle_alpha   90.00
_cell.angle_beta   90.00
_cell.angle_gamma   90.00
#
_symmetry.space_group_name_H-M   'P 1'
#
loop_
_entity.id
_entity.type
_entity.pdbx_description
1 polymer ?
#
loop_
_entity_poly.entity_id
_entity_poly.type
_entity_poly.pdbx_seq_one_letter_code
_entity_poly.pdbx_strand_id
1 'polypeptide(L)' 'MKKSQNEMILNYMQTHKRGITQLKALERFGCLRLSGRIHDLREEGWPIQTNIIEVQNRYGEVSRVAEYTLVR' A
#
# COMPACT_ATOMS: atom_id res chain seq x y z
N MET A 1 -18.90 11.98 -7.57
CA MET A 1 -17.50 12.44 -7.43
C MET A 1 -16.57 11.25 -7.33
N LYS A 2 -15.44 11.34 -7.99
CA LYS A 2 -14.44 10.30 -7.89
C LYS A 2 -13.73 10.40 -6.54
N LYS A 3 -13.55 9.27 -5.88
CA LYS A 3 -12.73 9.23 -4.68
C LYS A 3 -11.28 9.46 -5.07
N SER A 4 -10.53 10.13 -4.22
CA SER A 4 -9.10 10.29 -4.44
C SER A 4 -8.39 8.95 -4.26
N GLN A 5 -7.18 8.81 -4.82
CA GLN A 5 -6.40 7.61 -4.60
C GLN A 5 -6.07 7.41 -3.12
N ASN A 6 -5.86 8.50 -2.39
CA ASN A 6 -5.60 8.43 -0.95
C ASN A 6 -6.77 7.77 -0.21
N GLU A 7 -7.99 8.18 -0.54
CA GLU A 7 -9.18 7.61 0.09
C GLU A 7 -9.36 6.13 -0.25
N MET A 8 -9.13 5.77 -1.50
CA MET A 8 -9.27 4.38 -1.93
C MET A 8 -8.24 3.48 -1.24
N ILE A 9 -7.00 3.96 -1.12
CA ILE A 9 -5.93 3.21 -0.48
C ILE A 9 -6.21 3.07 1.02
N LEU A 10 -6.64 4.14 1.66
CA LEU A 10 -6.99 4.11 3.07
C LEU A 10 -8.13 3.13 3.33
N ASN A 11 -9.18 3.18 2.52
CA ASN A 11 -10.30 2.27 2.64
C ASN A 11 -9.87 0.81 2.48
N TYR A 12 -8.98 0.55 1.53
CA TYR A 12 -8.43 -0.79 1.33
C TYR A 12 -7.71 -1.28 2.59
N MET A 13 -6.87 -0.44 3.19
CA MET A 13 -6.14 -0.82 4.40
C MET A 13 -7.07 -1.01 5.60
N GLN A 14 -8.18 -0.28 5.66
CA GLN A 14 -9.16 -0.42 6.73
C GLN A 14 -9.95 -1.73 6.63
N THR A 15 -10.17 -2.21 5.42
CA THR A 15 -11.00 -3.39 5.18
C THR A 15 -10.19 -4.68 5.03
N HIS A 16 -8.89 -4.58 4.80
CA HIS A 16 -8.04 -5.75 4.62
C HIS A 16 -6.96 -5.80 5.69
N LYS A 17 -6.86 -6.94 6.38
CA LYS A 17 -5.83 -7.14 7.41
C LYS A 17 -4.43 -7.17 6.80
N ARG A 18 -4.30 -7.72 5.59
CA ARG A 18 -3.05 -7.66 4.86
C ARG A 18 -2.88 -6.27 4.31
N GLY A 19 -1.66 -5.79 4.32
CA GLY A 19 -1.37 -4.47 3.84
C GLY A 19 -1.41 -4.36 2.32
N ILE A 20 -1.03 -3.20 1.85
CA ILE A 20 -0.99 -2.92 0.42
C ILE A 20 0.46 -2.75 -0.02
N THR A 21 0.81 -3.35 -1.17
CA THR A 21 2.11 -3.18 -1.81
C THR A 21 1.96 -2.29 -3.03
N GLN A 22 3.09 -1.84 -3.57
CA GLN A 22 3.07 -1.03 -4.79
C GLN A 22 2.40 -1.79 -5.95
N LEU A 23 2.67 -3.08 -6.07
CA LEU A 23 2.05 -3.88 -7.14
C LEU A 23 0.54 -3.94 -6.97
N LYS A 24 0.08 -4.17 -5.75
CA LYS A 24 -1.36 -4.22 -5.46
C LYS A 24 -2.02 -2.88 -5.74
N ALA A 25 -1.38 -1.79 -5.36
CA ALA A 25 -1.90 -0.45 -5.59
C ALA A 25 -2.01 -0.15 -7.08
N LEU A 26 -1.02 -0.59 -7.86
CA LEU A 26 -1.05 -0.41 -9.31
C LEU A 26 -2.18 -1.21 -9.94
N GLU A 27 -2.30 -2.48 -9.56
CA GLU A 27 -3.33 -3.36 -10.11
C GLU A 27 -4.75 -2.91 -9.78
N ARG A 28 -4.96 -2.47 -8.54
CA ARG A 28 -6.30 -2.15 -8.07
C ARG A 28 -6.71 -0.71 -8.31
N PHE A 29 -5.77 0.21 -8.23
CA PHE A 29 -6.09 1.64 -8.24
C PHE A 29 -5.34 2.43 -9.29
N GLY A 30 -4.48 1.77 -10.05
CA GLY A 30 -3.63 2.46 -11.03
C GLY A 30 -2.63 3.41 -10.38
N CYS A 31 -2.27 3.18 -9.13
CA CYS A 31 -1.39 4.05 -8.40
C CYS A 31 0.08 3.70 -8.69
N LEU A 32 0.80 4.63 -9.30
CA LEU A 32 2.20 4.41 -9.66
C LEU A 32 3.16 4.75 -8.53
N ARG A 33 2.73 5.55 -7.55
CA ARG A 33 3.59 6.01 -6.46
C ARG A 33 2.89 5.84 -5.12
N LEU A 34 2.80 4.59 -4.68
CA LEU A 34 2.14 4.28 -3.41
C LEU A 34 2.81 4.98 -2.24
N SER A 35 4.15 5.06 -2.23
CA SER A 35 4.86 5.71 -1.13
C SER A 35 4.45 7.16 -0.95
N GLY A 36 4.15 7.87 -2.05
CA GLY A 36 3.65 9.23 -1.98
C GLY A 36 2.27 9.30 -1.34
N ARG A 37 1.40 8.36 -1.67
CA ARG A 37 0.07 8.29 -1.06
C ARG A 37 0.16 7.97 0.43
N ILE A 38 1.05 7.06 0.79
CA ILE A 38 1.29 6.71 2.19
C ILE A 38 1.82 7.90 2.97
N HIS A 39 2.74 8.65 2.37
CA HIS A 39 3.27 9.87 3.00
C HIS A 39 2.12 10.85 3.29
N ASP A 40 1.25 11.09 2.33
CA ASP A 40 0.11 11.99 2.50
C ASP A 40 -0.80 11.53 3.63
N LEU A 41 -1.08 10.23 3.70
CA LEU A 41 -1.94 9.67 4.75
C LEU A 41 -1.30 9.80 6.12
N ARG A 42 0.02 9.59 6.22
CA ARG A 42 0.73 9.79 7.48
C ARG A 42 0.69 11.24 7.94
N GLU A 43 0.78 12.17 7.01
CA GLU A 43 0.66 13.60 7.30
C GLU A 43 -0.72 13.94 7.87
N GLU A 44 -1.75 13.21 7.44
CA GLU A 44 -3.10 13.38 7.97
C GLU A 44 -3.28 12.73 9.34
N GLY A 45 -2.29 12.02 9.84
CA GLY A 45 -2.33 11.40 11.17
C GLY A 45 -2.65 9.91 11.19
N TRP A 46 -2.72 9.26 10.03
CA TRP A 46 -3.01 7.83 10.01
C TRP A 46 -1.78 7.01 10.40
N PRO A 47 -1.92 6.08 11.37
CA PRO A 47 -0.79 5.27 11.84
C PRO A 47 -0.53 4.11 10.86
N ILE A 48 0.38 4.34 9.93
CA ILE A 48 0.70 3.35 8.89
C ILE A 48 2.09 2.80 9.16
N GLN A 49 2.17 1.48 9.24
CA GLN A 49 3.42 0.76 9.46
C GLN A 49 3.95 0.22 8.13
N THR A 50 5.26 0.30 7.95
CA THR A 50 5.93 -0.28 6.80
C THR A 50 6.55 -1.61 7.21
N ASN A 51 6.19 -2.67 6.51
CA ASN A 51 6.79 -3.99 6.70
C ASN A 51 7.50 -4.40 5.42
N ILE A 52 8.71 -4.93 5.56
CA ILE A 52 9.43 -5.45 4.39
C ILE A 52 9.11 -6.94 4.28
N ILE A 53 8.55 -7.33 3.16
CA ILE A 53 8.20 -8.73 2.91
C ILE A 53 9.02 -9.25 1.73
N GLU A 54 9.20 -10.56 1.70
CA GLU A 54 9.88 -11.22 0.60
C GLU A 54 8.85 -11.83 -0.33
N VAL A 55 9.02 -11.59 -1.62
CA VAL A 55 8.15 -12.17 -2.65
C VAL A 55 9.03 -12.79 -3.73
N GLN A 56 8.53 -13.86 -4.34
CA GLN A 56 9.21 -14.45 -5.50
C GLN A 56 8.70 -13.78 -6.77
N ASN A 57 9.64 -13.40 -7.63
CA ASN A 57 9.26 -12.89 -8.95
C ASN A 57 9.05 -14.09 -9.91
N ARG A 58 8.67 -13.79 -11.16
CA ARG A 58 8.38 -14.83 -12.14
C ARG A 58 9.58 -15.70 -12.51
N TYR A 59 10.79 -15.27 -12.17
CA TYR A 59 12.02 -16.02 -12.44
C TYR A 59 12.48 -16.82 -11.22
N GLY A 60 11.69 -16.86 -10.16
CA GLY A 60 12.01 -17.59 -8.94
C GLY A 60 12.98 -16.87 -8.03
N GLU A 61 13.36 -15.64 -8.35
CA GLU A 61 14.24 -14.86 -7.50
C GLU A 61 13.42 -14.18 -6.39
N VAL A 62 14.04 -14.03 -5.23
CA VAL A 62 13.41 -13.38 -4.09
C VAL A 62 13.67 -11.88 -4.14
N SER A 63 12.62 -11.10 -4.07
CA SER A 63 12.70 -9.65 -4.00
C SER A 63 12.06 -9.17 -2.70
N ARG A 64 12.59 -8.08 -2.16
CA ARG A 64 12.02 -7.47 -0.97
C ARG A 64 11.18 -6.26 -1.38
N VAL A 65 9.97 -6.22 -0.88
CA VAL A 65 9.05 -5.11 -1.19
C VAL A 65 8.45 -4.58 0.10
N ALA A 66 8.06 -3.32 0.08
CA ALA A 66 7.40 -2.69 1.22
C ALA A 66 5.90 -3.00 1.17
N GLU A 67 5.36 -3.43 2.29
CA GLU A 67 3.93 -3.60 2.48
C GLU A 67 3.49 -2.63 3.58
N TYR A 68 2.45 -1.87 3.33
CA TYR A 68 1.96 -0.87 4.27
C TYR A 68 0.69 -1.37 4.92
N THR A 69 0.65 -1.34 6.25
CA THR A 69 -0.50 -1.77 7.03
C THR A 69 -0.95 -0.66 7.96
N LEU A 70 -2.26 -0.59 8.17
CA LEU A 70 -2.80 0.36 9.14
C LEU A 70 -2.69 -0.27 10.53
N VAL A 71 -2.05 0.46 11.45
CA VAL A 71 -1.91 0.00 12.84
C VAL A 71 -3.25 0.19 13.54
N ARG A 72 -3.71 -0.87 14.19
CA ARG A 72 -5.01 -0.86 14.88
C ARG A 72 -4.87 -1.06 16.37
#